data_8b9d5aa02d33f7d7ff2a8dc5aa6e8361
#
_entry.id   8b9d5aa02d33f7d7ff2a8dc5aa6e8361
#
_cell.length_a   1.000
_cell.length_b   1.000
_cell.length_c   1.000
_cell.angle_alpha   90.00
_cell.angle_beta   90.00
_cell.angle_gamma   90.00
#
_symmetry.space_group_name_H-M   'P 1'
#
loop_
_entity.id
_entity.type
_entity.pdbx_description
1 polymer ?
#
loop_
_entity_poly.entity_id
_entity_poly.type
_entity_poly.pdbx_seq_one_letter_code
_entity_poly.pdbx_strand_id
1 'polypeptide(L)'
;MRDRLRFLLDDALIEIERCEPTLTVLDWLRLGRRMTGTKEGCAEGDCGACTVVVGRLDRGRLRYEAVNACIRFLPTLDGCQLLTVEHLKGADGSLHPVQQAMVDCHGSQCGFCTPGFVMSLLALRLNEAEPSIARIEDALAGNLCRCTGYEPIIAAGRRMDELAPRGADRFLRAREAVAARLAALNDSETLALRGESGCFYAPATVAALAELVVAHPQATLVAGATDVGLWVTKAMKRLDPVIYLGRIEALRAITDEGDHLRFGAMASNIDVRTAMAALSQQLDELMRRFGGEQVRNAGTIGGNIANGSPIGDLPPALIALDATLVLARSRHCERRGAIPEGPGETSNPPHLDRSAARAMTAGDGLARRAIPLESFFLDYRKQDRRPGEFVEAVLVPKLASGMLFHASKVSKRFDEDISAVCGAFRLTFTADGLIGEARLAYGGMAGIPKRAKAAEAALVGRRWTETAAAAAIAALPQDFAPLDDMRASAQYRMKVAGNLLRRFLIETTQARTQTRVAGLLTEIGHG
;
A
#
# COMPACT_ATOMS: atom_id res chain seq x y z
N MET A 1 -23.25 17.20 -8.93
CA MET A 1 -21.91 17.32 -8.31
C MET A 1 -22.03 18.21 -7.08
N ARG A 2 -21.40 17.83 -5.99
CA ARG A 2 -21.33 18.58 -4.74
C ARG A 2 -20.04 19.41 -4.71
N ASP A 3 -20.12 20.66 -4.28
CA ASP A 3 -19.02 21.64 -4.25
C ASP A 3 -18.50 21.95 -2.85
N ARG A 4 -18.85 21.13 -1.85
CA ARG A 4 -18.50 21.31 -0.44
C ARG A 4 -17.86 20.06 0.14
N LEU A 5 -16.61 20.18 0.61
CA LEU A 5 -15.93 19.16 1.40
C LEU A 5 -16.59 19.04 2.78
N ARG A 6 -16.91 17.84 3.24
CA ARG A 6 -17.55 17.58 4.53
C ARG A 6 -16.86 16.44 5.28
N PHE A 7 -16.40 16.70 6.49
CA PHE A 7 -15.80 15.69 7.35
C PHE A 7 -15.98 16.07 8.83
N LEU A 8 -15.71 15.13 9.74
CA LEU A 8 -15.72 15.39 11.17
C LEU A 8 -14.30 15.68 11.65
N LEU A 9 -14.10 16.79 12.37
CA LEU A 9 -12.90 17.04 13.18
C LEU A 9 -13.26 16.73 14.63
N ASP A 10 -12.81 15.60 15.15
CA ASP A 10 -13.37 14.98 16.36
C ASP A 10 -14.89 14.82 16.22
N ASP A 11 -15.67 15.57 16.98
CA ASP A 11 -17.13 15.58 16.90
C ASP A 11 -17.72 16.76 16.09
N ALA A 12 -16.90 17.72 15.68
CA ALA A 12 -17.36 18.90 14.95
C ALA A 12 -17.47 18.62 13.45
N LEU A 13 -18.62 18.93 12.85
CA LEU A 13 -18.74 18.92 11.38
C LEU A 13 -17.99 20.11 10.81
N ILE A 14 -17.10 19.83 9.88
CA ILE A 14 -16.35 20.81 9.09
C ILE A 14 -16.88 20.80 7.67
N GLU A 15 -17.21 21.98 7.17
CA GLU A 15 -17.61 22.21 5.78
C GLU A 15 -16.70 23.26 5.14
N ILE A 16 -16.18 22.96 3.94
CA ILE A 16 -15.25 23.82 3.21
C ILE A 16 -15.70 23.91 1.76
N GLU A 17 -16.02 25.11 1.29
CA GLU A 17 -16.47 25.37 -0.09
C GLU A 17 -15.30 25.56 -1.07
N ARG A 18 -14.22 26.15 -0.61
CA ARG A 18 -13.01 26.41 -1.42
C ARG A 18 -11.81 25.75 -0.75
N CYS A 19 -11.16 24.87 -1.50
CA CYS A 19 -10.00 24.13 -1.00
C CYS A 19 -8.99 23.93 -2.12
N GLU A 20 -7.73 24.22 -1.83
CA GLU A 20 -6.64 23.87 -2.74
C GLU A 20 -6.57 22.35 -2.93
N PRO A 21 -6.43 21.85 -4.18
CA PRO A 21 -6.48 20.43 -4.49
C PRO A 21 -5.42 19.61 -3.76
N THR A 22 -4.29 20.23 -3.42
CA THR A 22 -3.13 19.59 -2.81
C THR A 22 -2.78 20.15 -1.42
N LEU A 23 -3.68 20.94 -0.80
CA LEU A 23 -3.52 21.37 0.60
C LEU A 23 -3.38 20.12 1.49
N THR A 24 -2.29 20.01 2.23
CA THR A 24 -2.08 18.88 3.12
C THR A 24 -2.93 18.99 4.38
N VAL A 25 -3.28 17.86 4.98
CA VAL A 25 -3.95 17.82 6.28
C VAL A 25 -3.07 18.51 7.33
N LEU A 26 -1.76 18.32 7.27
CA LEU A 26 -0.80 18.93 8.19
C LEU A 26 -0.84 20.46 8.12
N ASP A 27 -0.75 21.03 6.91
CA ASP A 27 -0.75 22.49 6.74
C ASP A 27 -2.08 23.10 7.16
N TRP A 28 -3.20 22.45 6.81
CA TRP A 28 -4.52 22.89 7.26
C TRP A 28 -4.63 22.91 8.79
N LEU A 29 -4.16 21.87 9.47
CA LEU A 29 -4.16 21.83 10.94
C LEU A 29 -3.27 22.94 11.51
N ARG A 30 -2.02 23.03 11.08
CA ARG A 30 -1.02 23.91 11.68
C ARG A 30 -1.23 25.39 11.32
N LEU A 31 -1.44 25.66 10.02
CA LEU A 31 -1.54 27.02 9.50
C LEU A 31 -2.99 27.55 9.52
N GLY A 32 -3.94 26.73 9.11
CA GLY A 32 -5.34 27.10 9.02
C GLY A 32 -6.06 27.05 10.38
N ARG A 33 -5.86 26.01 11.16
CA ARG A 33 -6.57 25.78 12.43
C ARG A 33 -5.75 26.13 13.68
N ARG A 34 -4.45 26.42 13.53
CA ARG A 34 -3.50 26.67 14.63
C ARG A 34 -3.36 25.50 15.61
N MET A 35 -3.71 24.27 15.16
CA MET A 35 -3.54 23.03 15.90
C MET A 35 -2.12 22.50 15.65
N THR A 36 -1.19 22.82 16.52
CA THR A 36 0.25 22.60 16.31
C THR A 36 0.80 21.35 17.00
N GLY A 37 -0.07 20.55 17.64
CA GLY A 37 0.28 19.26 18.25
C GLY A 37 0.82 18.26 17.22
N THR A 38 0.20 18.19 16.04
CA THR A 38 0.71 17.42 14.90
C THR A 38 1.96 18.10 14.35
N LYS A 39 3.10 17.38 14.28
CA LYS A 39 4.42 17.92 13.96
C LYS A 39 4.83 17.65 12.52
N GLU A 40 5.66 18.52 11.95
CA GLU A 40 6.32 18.29 10.67
C GLU A 40 7.81 17.95 10.91
N GLY A 41 8.20 16.71 10.57
CA GLY A 41 9.59 16.27 10.63
C GLY A 41 10.21 16.13 9.25
N CYS A 42 9.69 15.24 8.42
CA CYS A 42 10.27 14.91 7.11
C CYS A 42 9.48 15.49 5.91
N ALA A 43 8.18 15.73 6.04
CA ALA A 43 7.26 16.09 4.95
C ALA A 43 7.26 15.09 3.77
N GLU A 44 7.50 13.80 4.04
CA GLU A 44 7.56 12.73 3.01
C GLU A 44 6.92 11.41 3.46
N GLY A 45 6.28 11.40 4.66
CA GLY A 45 5.59 10.21 5.15
C GLY A 45 6.49 9.14 5.79
N ASP A 46 7.75 9.46 6.12
CA ASP A 46 8.73 8.51 6.67
C ASP A 46 8.83 8.57 8.21
N CYS A 47 8.91 9.76 8.82
CA CYS A 47 9.24 9.89 10.24
C CYS A 47 8.08 9.70 11.23
N GLY A 48 6.85 9.72 10.78
CA GLY A 48 5.65 9.55 11.61
C GLY A 48 5.31 10.69 12.59
N ALA A 49 6.10 11.77 12.67
CA ALA A 49 5.82 12.89 13.59
C ALA A 49 4.48 13.59 13.29
N CYS A 50 4.00 13.47 12.07
CA CYS A 50 2.73 14.02 11.59
C CYS A 50 1.56 13.02 11.66
N THR A 51 1.70 11.89 12.32
CA THR A 51 0.64 10.88 12.39
C THR A 51 -0.63 11.47 12.99
N VAL A 52 -1.74 11.28 12.29
CA VAL A 52 -3.12 11.53 12.73
C VAL A 52 -3.93 10.25 12.58
N VAL A 53 -5.12 10.19 13.19
CA VAL A 53 -6.03 9.07 13.02
C VAL A 53 -7.21 9.49 12.18
N VAL A 54 -7.50 8.72 11.13
CA VAL A 54 -8.67 8.90 10.27
C VAL A 54 -9.66 7.77 10.53
N GLY A 55 -10.86 8.13 10.98
CA GLY A 55 -12.01 7.24 11.03
C GLY A 55 -12.74 7.27 9.69
N ARG A 56 -12.93 6.12 9.08
CA ARG A 56 -13.73 5.97 7.86
C ARG A 56 -14.63 4.75 7.92
N LEU A 57 -15.70 4.78 7.15
CA LEU A 57 -16.54 3.60 6.99
C LEU A 57 -15.86 2.60 6.04
N ASP A 58 -15.80 1.36 6.48
CA ASP A 58 -15.42 0.21 5.71
C ASP A 58 -16.52 -0.85 5.85
N ARG A 59 -17.25 -1.11 4.75
CA ARG A 59 -18.40 -2.02 4.74
C ARG A 59 -19.40 -1.74 5.87
N GLY A 60 -19.69 -0.47 6.10
CA GLY A 60 -20.62 0.00 7.13
C GLY A 60 -20.07 0.01 8.56
N ARG A 61 -18.81 -0.37 8.79
CA ARG A 61 -18.16 -0.34 10.10
C ARG A 61 -17.13 0.79 10.16
N LEU A 62 -17.06 1.49 11.29
CA LEU A 62 -16.02 2.50 11.50
C LEU A 62 -14.68 1.83 11.77
N ARG A 63 -13.69 2.14 10.95
CA ARG A 63 -12.29 1.74 11.09
C ARG A 63 -11.44 2.97 11.34
N TYR A 64 -10.49 2.88 12.26
CA TYR A 64 -9.54 3.94 12.58
C TYR A 64 -8.17 3.62 11.98
N GLU A 65 -7.62 4.53 11.19
CA GLU A 65 -6.36 4.35 10.46
C GLU A 65 -5.36 5.43 10.87
N ALA A 66 -4.20 5.04 11.39
CA ALA A 66 -3.07 5.94 11.50
C ALA A 66 -2.57 6.30 10.10
N VAL A 67 -2.39 7.59 9.79
CA VAL A 67 -1.92 8.07 8.48
C VAL A 67 -0.99 9.28 8.63
N ASN A 68 -0.15 9.52 7.64
CA ASN A 68 0.77 10.65 7.61
C ASN A 68 0.06 11.92 7.09
N ALA A 69 -0.17 12.90 7.96
CA ALA A 69 -0.86 14.15 7.60
C ALA A 69 -0.04 15.03 6.62
N CYS A 70 1.28 14.90 6.57
CA CYS A 70 2.15 15.72 5.72
C CYS A 70 2.01 15.44 4.22
N ILE A 71 1.57 14.23 3.84
CA ILE A 71 1.43 13.81 2.44
C ILE A 71 -0.02 13.48 2.06
N ARG A 72 -0.95 13.57 3.01
CA ARG A 72 -2.38 13.37 2.77
C ARG A 72 -3.04 14.69 2.43
N PHE A 73 -3.70 14.78 1.28
CA PHE A 73 -4.41 15.99 0.87
C PHE A 73 -5.73 16.14 1.64
N LEU A 74 -6.02 17.36 2.10
CA LEU A 74 -7.20 17.66 2.89
C LEU A 74 -8.53 17.22 2.23
N PRO A 75 -8.75 17.45 0.90
CA PRO A 75 -9.98 17.02 0.26
C PRO A 75 -10.25 15.51 0.30
N THR A 76 -9.22 14.69 0.57
CA THR A 76 -9.38 13.23 0.70
C THR A 76 -10.05 12.81 2.00
N LEU A 77 -10.30 13.75 2.92
CA LEU A 77 -11.03 13.51 4.17
C LEU A 77 -12.55 13.53 4.00
N ASP A 78 -13.06 13.79 2.80
CA ASP A 78 -14.51 13.81 2.55
C ASP A 78 -15.19 12.53 3.04
N GLY A 79 -16.22 12.69 3.90
CA GLY A 79 -16.92 11.57 4.53
C GLY A 79 -16.14 10.83 5.63
N CYS A 80 -15.03 11.38 6.11
CA CYS A 80 -14.21 10.80 7.17
C CYS A 80 -14.32 11.55 8.51
N GLN A 81 -13.75 10.97 9.57
CA GLN A 81 -13.45 11.65 10.83
C GLN A 81 -11.94 11.85 10.93
N LEU A 82 -11.49 13.01 11.36
CA LEU A 82 -10.09 13.31 11.66
C LEU A 82 -9.93 13.48 13.17
N LEU A 83 -9.00 12.70 13.77
CA LEU A 83 -8.59 12.82 15.16
C LEU A 83 -7.13 13.25 15.23
N THR A 84 -6.81 14.20 16.09
CA THR A 84 -5.45 14.66 16.38
C THR A 84 -5.15 14.53 17.87
N VAL A 85 -3.90 14.72 18.25
CA VAL A 85 -3.47 14.59 19.65
C VAL A 85 -4.19 15.55 20.60
N GLU A 86 -4.64 16.70 20.09
CA GLU A 86 -5.40 17.70 20.87
C GLU A 86 -6.76 17.20 21.33
N HIS A 87 -7.36 16.26 20.57
CA HIS A 87 -8.68 15.72 20.87
C HIS A 87 -8.67 14.62 21.94
N LEU A 88 -7.49 14.15 22.41
CA LEU A 88 -7.45 13.00 23.31
C LEU A 88 -7.79 13.36 24.75
N LYS A 89 -7.46 14.58 25.16
CA LYS A 89 -7.66 15.06 26.51
C LYS A 89 -9.17 15.10 26.86
N GLY A 90 -9.51 14.60 28.04
CA GLY A 90 -10.87 14.69 28.56
C GLY A 90 -11.31 16.13 28.83
N ALA A 91 -12.63 16.38 28.85
CA ALA A 91 -13.19 17.70 29.16
C ALA A 91 -12.83 18.18 30.57
N ASP A 92 -12.56 17.25 31.49
CA ASP A 92 -12.09 17.50 32.85
C ASP A 92 -10.57 17.73 32.93
N GLY A 93 -9.87 17.67 31.80
CA GLY A 93 -8.44 17.81 31.71
C GLY A 93 -7.66 16.51 31.93
N SER A 94 -8.31 15.39 32.16
CA SER A 94 -7.66 14.08 32.30
C SER A 94 -6.97 13.65 31.00
N LEU A 95 -5.85 12.96 31.15
CA LEU A 95 -5.15 12.37 30.00
C LEU A 95 -5.87 11.10 29.51
N HIS A 96 -5.89 10.91 28.22
CA HIS A 96 -6.32 9.65 27.64
C HIS A 96 -5.37 8.50 28.07
N PRO A 97 -5.82 7.26 28.24
CA PRO A 97 -4.96 6.15 28.67
C PRO A 97 -3.65 6.01 27.89
N VAL A 98 -3.68 6.24 26.58
CA VAL A 98 -2.45 6.25 25.73
C VAL A 98 -1.49 7.37 26.15
N GLN A 99 -2.01 8.58 26.42
CA GLN A 99 -1.17 9.69 26.88
C GLN A 99 -0.63 9.44 28.28
N GLN A 100 -1.47 8.92 29.18
CA GLN A 100 -1.04 8.58 30.54
C GLN A 100 0.02 7.49 30.55
N ALA A 101 -0.12 6.45 29.73
CA ALA A 101 0.87 5.40 29.58
C ALA A 101 2.24 5.95 29.11
N MET A 102 2.25 6.89 28.18
CA MET A 102 3.49 7.57 27.73
C MET A 102 4.15 8.36 28.85
N VAL A 103 3.37 8.96 29.75
CA VAL A 103 3.87 9.66 30.95
C VAL A 103 4.46 8.66 31.95
N ASP A 104 3.69 7.64 32.32
CA ASP A 104 4.05 6.64 33.34
C ASP A 104 5.30 5.85 32.95
N CYS A 105 5.45 5.54 31.67
CA CYS A 105 6.60 4.78 31.15
C CYS A 105 7.76 5.67 30.70
N HIS A 106 7.71 6.98 30.92
CA HIS A 106 8.74 7.93 30.45
C HIS A 106 9.01 7.85 28.95
N GLY A 107 7.96 7.61 28.14
CA GLY A 107 8.04 7.42 26.68
C GLY A 107 8.39 8.68 25.87
N SER A 108 8.74 9.79 26.53
CA SER A 108 9.04 11.07 25.88
C SER A 108 10.25 11.75 26.54
N GLN A 109 11.11 12.36 25.69
CA GLN A 109 12.20 13.23 26.16
C GLN A 109 12.10 14.62 25.55
N CYS A 110 12.54 14.83 24.28
CA CYS A 110 12.39 16.13 23.64
C CYS A 110 10.93 16.49 23.26
N GLY A 111 10.05 15.51 23.19
CA GLY A 111 8.62 15.69 22.93
C GLY A 111 8.22 15.82 21.45
N PHE A 112 9.16 15.92 20.51
CA PHE A 112 8.85 16.20 19.10
C PHE A 112 8.09 15.05 18.41
N CYS A 113 8.52 13.80 18.58
CA CYS A 113 7.88 12.62 18.01
C CYS A 113 6.66 12.13 18.82
N THR A 114 6.52 12.57 20.08
CA THR A 114 5.54 12.05 21.02
C THR A 114 4.10 12.08 20.51
N PRO A 115 3.58 13.17 19.89
CA PRO A 115 2.24 13.18 19.33
C PRO A 115 2.00 12.10 18.29
N GLY A 116 2.99 11.85 17.42
CA GLY A 116 2.90 10.81 16.40
C GLY A 116 2.77 9.41 17.00
N PHE A 117 3.60 9.07 17.99
CA PHE A 117 3.52 7.79 18.71
C PHE A 117 2.17 7.63 19.44
N VAL A 118 1.71 8.69 20.11
CA VAL A 118 0.41 8.69 20.78
C VAL A 118 -0.72 8.38 19.79
N MET A 119 -0.69 8.98 18.60
CA MET A 119 -1.74 8.74 17.60
C MET A 119 -1.65 7.33 16.97
N SER A 120 -0.45 6.78 16.78
CA SER A 120 -0.28 5.38 16.34
C SER A 120 -0.79 4.39 17.38
N LEU A 121 -0.45 4.59 18.66
CA LEU A 121 -0.97 3.77 19.77
C LEU A 121 -2.50 3.93 19.93
N LEU A 122 -3.04 5.13 19.72
CA LEU A 122 -4.49 5.34 19.73
C LEU A 122 -5.17 4.50 18.63
N ALA A 123 -4.68 4.57 17.39
CA ALA A 123 -5.24 3.77 16.30
C ALA A 123 -5.20 2.28 16.61
N LEU A 124 -4.08 1.78 17.16
CA LEU A 124 -3.93 0.40 17.60
C LEU A 124 -4.98 0.04 18.66
N ARG A 125 -5.07 0.81 19.76
CA ARG A 125 -6.03 0.61 20.85
C ARG A 125 -7.49 0.64 20.37
N LEU A 126 -7.83 1.50 19.42
CA LEU A 126 -9.20 1.61 18.91
C LEU A 126 -9.59 0.38 18.05
N ASN A 127 -8.65 -0.26 17.38
CA ASN A 127 -8.94 -1.41 16.51
C ASN A 127 -8.73 -2.76 17.18
N GLU A 128 -7.77 -2.90 18.10
CA GLU A 128 -7.32 -4.18 18.66
C GLU A 128 -7.34 -4.15 20.19
N ALA A 129 -7.70 -5.28 20.78
CA ALA A 129 -7.63 -5.49 22.23
C ALA A 129 -6.32 -6.25 22.55
N GLU A 130 -5.63 -5.83 23.61
CA GLU A 130 -4.46 -6.52 24.16
C GLU A 130 -3.43 -6.90 23.08
N PRO A 131 -2.90 -5.92 22.33
CA PRO A 131 -1.97 -6.22 21.25
C PRO A 131 -0.68 -6.84 21.81
N SER A 132 -0.16 -7.85 21.12
CA SER A 132 1.14 -8.43 21.44
C SER A 132 2.29 -7.40 21.26
N ILE A 133 3.45 -7.65 21.88
CA ILE A 133 4.63 -6.79 21.69
C ILE A 133 4.97 -6.64 20.20
N ALA A 134 5.02 -7.73 19.45
CA ALA A 134 5.30 -7.71 18.03
C ALA A 134 4.27 -6.86 17.23
N ARG A 135 3.00 -6.87 17.65
CA ARG A 135 1.96 -6.03 17.05
C ARG A 135 2.13 -4.55 17.39
N ILE A 136 2.54 -4.24 18.63
CA ILE A 136 2.88 -2.87 19.05
C ILE A 136 4.07 -2.36 18.23
N GLU A 137 5.13 -3.15 18.09
CA GLU A 137 6.30 -2.80 17.28
C GLU A 137 5.93 -2.56 15.81
N ASP A 138 5.08 -3.41 15.21
CA ASP A 138 4.61 -3.26 13.84
C ASP A 138 3.75 -1.99 13.65
N ALA A 139 2.94 -1.62 14.65
CA ALA A 139 2.14 -0.39 14.63
C ALA A 139 3.01 0.88 14.76
N LEU A 140 4.13 0.76 15.47
CA LEU A 140 5.05 1.88 15.73
C LEU A 140 6.20 1.98 14.72
N ALA A 141 6.38 0.98 13.84
CA ALA A 141 7.49 0.95 12.88
C ALA A 141 7.58 2.20 12.01
N GLY A 142 6.44 2.85 11.71
CA GLY A 142 6.35 4.11 10.99
C GLY A 142 6.57 5.38 11.81
N ASN A 143 7.10 5.27 13.05
CA ASN A 143 7.37 6.41 13.92
C ASN A 143 8.83 6.40 14.37
N LEU A 144 9.56 7.48 14.08
CA LEU A 144 10.98 7.59 14.44
C LEU A 144 11.19 8.43 15.70
N CYS A 145 12.02 7.92 16.62
CA CYS A 145 12.50 8.63 17.79
C CYS A 145 14.02 8.52 17.91
N ARG A 146 14.70 9.63 18.20
CA ARG A 146 16.15 9.65 18.39
C ARG A 146 16.55 9.59 19.87
N CYS A 147 15.65 9.92 20.78
CA CYS A 147 16.00 10.20 22.18
C CYS A 147 15.85 8.99 23.10
N THR A 148 14.76 8.22 23.00
CA THR A 148 14.29 7.27 24.03
C THR A 148 14.87 5.87 23.90
N GLY A 149 15.37 5.48 22.74
CA GLY A 149 15.73 4.09 22.44
C GLY A 149 14.53 3.16 22.25
N TYR A 150 13.30 3.69 22.14
CA TYR A 150 12.02 3.03 21.86
C TYR A 150 11.42 2.19 23.01
N GLU A 151 12.20 1.49 23.82
CA GLU A 151 11.69 0.59 24.88
C GLU A 151 10.64 1.24 25.78
N PRO A 152 10.78 2.49 26.28
CA PRO A 152 9.75 3.13 27.08
C PRO A 152 8.44 3.37 26.30
N ILE A 153 8.51 3.55 24.99
CA ILE A 153 7.34 3.75 24.14
C ILE A 153 6.61 2.42 23.91
N ILE A 154 7.36 1.33 23.69
CA ILE A 154 6.80 -0.04 23.58
C ILE A 154 6.14 -0.44 24.91
N ALA A 155 6.79 -0.15 26.04
CA ALA A 155 6.21 -0.35 27.37
C ALA A 155 4.90 0.44 27.56
N ALA A 156 4.83 1.68 27.08
CA ALA A 156 3.59 2.46 27.10
C ALA A 156 2.48 1.81 26.25
N GLY A 157 2.83 1.22 25.11
CA GLY A 157 1.89 0.46 24.28
C GLY A 157 1.29 -0.75 24.99
N ARG A 158 2.05 -1.43 25.86
CA ARG A 158 1.55 -2.52 26.70
C ARG A 158 0.64 -1.99 27.82
N ARG A 159 1.07 -0.90 28.47
CA ARG A 159 0.41 -0.35 29.67
C ARG A 159 -0.91 0.35 29.35
N MET A 160 -1.14 0.83 28.12
CA MET A 160 -2.33 1.65 27.79
C MET A 160 -3.67 0.94 28.05
N ASP A 161 -3.71 -0.40 27.94
CA ASP A 161 -4.93 -1.20 28.20
C ASP A 161 -5.12 -1.53 29.69
N GLU A 162 -4.06 -1.48 30.50
CA GLU A 162 -4.10 -1.68 31.95
C GLU A 162 -4.69 -0.45 32.67
N LEU A 163 -4.49 0.77 32.12
CA LEU A 163 -4.88 2.02 32.78
C LEU A 163 -6.39 2.27 32.77
N ALA A 164 -7.09 1.80 31.75
CA ALA A 164 -8.55 1.88 31.69
C ALA A 164 -9.14 0.80 30.79
N PRO A 165 -10.29 0.20 31.17
CA PRO A 165 -11.00 -0.73 30.32
C PRO A 165 -11.35 -0.08 28.98
N ARG A 166 -11.17 -0.79 27.87
CA ARG A 166 -11.53 -0.28 26.54
C ARG A 166 -12.98 0.18 26.43
N GLY A 167 -13.91 -0.48 27.11
CA GLY A 167 -15.33 -0.08 27.14
C GLY A 167 -15.59 1.30 27.77
N ALA A 168 -14.65 1.85 28.55
CA ALA A 168 -14.73 3.21 29.08
C ALA A 168 -14.17 4.27 28.10
N ASP A 169 -13.49 3.85 27.03
CA ASP A 169 -12.90 4.74 26.03
C ASP A 169 -13.99 5.53 25.28
N ARG A 170 -13.89 6.86 25.26
CA ARG A 170 -14.91 7.72 24.65
C ARG A 170 -15.07 7.49 23.14
N PHE A 171 -13.98 7.20 22.43
CA PHE A 171 -14.02 6.97 20.98
C PHE A 171 -14.69 5.63 20.66
N LEU A 172 -14.44 4.60 21.48
CA LEU A 172 -15.09 3.29 21.32
C LEU A 172 -16.58 3.36 21.65
N ARG A 173 -16.97 4.10 22.71
CA ARG A 173 -18.38 4.33 23.04
C ARG A 173 -19.13 5.13 21.97
N ALA A 174 -18.46 6.09 21.34
CA ALA A 174 -19.05 6.91 20.30
C ALA A 174 -19.06 6.23 18.91
N ARG A 175 -18.45 5.05 18.77
CA ARG A 175 -18.18 4.39 17.47
C ARG A 175 -19.41 4.27 16.58
N GLU A 176 -20.53 3.82 17.11
CA GLU A 176 -21.77 3.64 16.35
C GLU A 176 -22.39 4.99 15.94
N ALA A 177 -22.40 5.97 16.86
CA ALA A 177 -22.90 7.31 16.58
C ALA A 177 -22.05 8.02 15.51
N VAL A 178 -20.73 7.89 15.57
CA VAL A 178 -19.82 8.41 14.55
C VAL A 178 -20.05 7.69 13.22
N ALA A 179 -20.17 6.37 13.22
CA ALA A 179 -20.47 5.60 12.00
C ALA A 179 -21.77 6.08 11.33
N ALA A 180 -22.83 6.29 12.11
CA ALA A 180 -24.10 6.81 11.59
C ALA A 180 -23.95 8.23 10.99
N ARG A 181 -23.17 9.11 11.64
CA ARG A 181 -22.89 10.46 11.11
C ARG A 181 -22.08 10.42 9.82
N LEU A 182 -21.05 9.56 9.73
CA LEU A 182 -20.27 9.40 8.50
C LEU A 182 -21.10 8.80 7.37
N ALA A 183 -22.01 7.88 7.68
CA ALA A 183 -22.94 7.32 6.69
C ALA A 183 -23.87 8.41 6.12
N ALA A 184 -24.33 9.35 6.96
CA ALA A 184 -25.14 10.48 6.52
C ALA A 184 -24.36 11.50 5.65
N LEU A 185 -23.03 11.57 5.80
CA LEU A 185 -22.17 12.42 4.96
C LEU A 185 -21.81 11.73 3.61
N ASN A 186 -21.90 10.40 3.55
CA ASN A 186 -21.53 9.64 2.37
C ASN A 186 -22.68 9.61 1.36
N ASP A 187 -22.55 10.39 0.30
CA ASP A 187 -23.49 10.46 -0.81
C ASP A 187 -22.89 9.82 -2.09
N SER A 188 -23.74 9.63 -3.10
CA SER A 188 -23.35 9.12 -4.42
C SER A 188 -22.86 10.22 -5.38
N GLU A 189 -22.82 11.48 -4.95
CA GLU A 189 -22.41 12.58 -5.80
C GLU A 189 -20.90 12.66 -5.94
N THR A 190 -20.44 13.11 -7.09
CA THR A 190 -19.05 13.51 -7.28
C THR A 190 -18.77 14.79 -6.51
N LEU A 191 -17.79 14.77 -5.62
CA LEU A 191 -17.25 15.99 -5.03
C LEU A 191 -16.41 16.73 -6.07
N ALA A 192 -16.65 18.04 -6.25
CA ALA A 192 -15.93 18.90 -7.18
C ALA A 192 -15.55 20.20 -6.46
N LEU A 193 -14.30 20.34 -6.05
CA LEU A 193 -13.80 21.53 -5.36
C LEU A 193 -12.95 22.38 -6.30
N ARG A 194 -12.95 23.70 -6.03
CA ARG A 194 -12.08 24.65 -6.70
C ARG A 194 -11.23 25.38 -5.69
N GLY A 195 -9.91 25.40 -5.92
CA GLY A 195 -8.95 26.28 -5.29
C GLY A 195 -8.43 27.33 -6.26
N GLU A 196 -7.49 28.15 -5.82
CA GLU A 196 -6.78 29.11 -6.68
C GLU A 196 -5.81 28.41 -7.64
N SER A 197 -5.23 27.29 -7.21
CA SER A 197 -4.22 26.53 -7.96
C SER A 197 -4.80 25.45 -8.87
N GLY A 198 -6.11 25.15 -8.80
CA GLY A 198 -6.73 24.13 -9.63
C GLY A 198 -7.99 23.49 -9.04
N CYS A 199 -8.35 22.35 -9.63
CA CYS A 199 -9.58 21.61 -9.32
C CYS A 199 -9.27 20.25 -8.68
N PHE A 200 -10.16 19.82 -7.80
CA PHE A 200 -10.15 18.50 -7.19
C PHE A 200 -11.50 17.82 -7.43
N TYR A 201 -11.46 16.58 -7.92
CA TYR A 201 -12.64 15.75 -8.12
C TYR A 201 -12.52 14.46 -7.29
N ALA A 202 -13.62 14.02 -6.69
CA ALA A 202 -13.70 12.71 -6.03
C ALA A 202 -15.02 12.02 -6.42
N PRO A 203 -15.01 11.20 -7.49
CA PRO A 203 -16.17 10.43 -7.90
C PRO A 203 -16.51 9.34 -6.89
N ALA A 204 -17.81 9.04 -6.77
CA ALA A 204 -18.30 7.98 -5.90
C ALA A 204 -18.46 6.62 -6.63
N THR A 205 -18.39 6.61 -7.97
CA THR A 205 -18.58 5.39 -8.79
C THR A 205 -17.50 5.26 -9.85
N VAL A 206 -17.26 4.02 -10.31
CA VAL A 206 -16.31 3.73 -11.40
C VAL A 206 -16.76 4.39 -12.72
N ALA A 207 -18.06 4.46 -12.97
CA ALA A 207 -18.60 5.14 -14.16
C ALA A 207 -18.30 6.63 -14.15
N ALA A 208 -18.53 7.31 -13.02
CA ALA A 208 -18.19 8.74 -12.88
C ALA A 208 -16.68 8.99 -13.00
N LEU A 209 -15.83 8.07 -12.48
CA LEU A 209 -14.39 8.11 -12.67
C LEU A 209 -14.04 8.06 -14.17
N ALA A 210 -14.61 7.10 -14.90
CA ALA A 210 -14.33 6.92 -16.32
C ALA A 210 -14.70 8.17 -17.15
N GLU A 211 -15.82 8.83 -16.83
CA GLU A 211 -16.22 10.09 -17.44
C GLU A 211 -15.24 11.23 -17.14
N LEU A 212 -14.81 11.35 -15.88
CA LEU A 212 -13.84 12.38 -15.47
C LEU A 212 -12.47 12.19 -16.13
N VAL A 213 -12.00 10.95 -16.27
CA VAL A 213 -10.71 10.66 -16.93
C VAL A 213 -10.77 11.01 -18.42
N VAL A 214 -11.93 10.84 -19.07
CA VAL A 214 -12.14 11.28 -20.46
C VAL A 214 -12.20 12.80 -20.57
N ALA A 215 -12.90 13.45 -19.63
CA ALA A 215 -13.04 14.91 -19.61
C ALA A 215 -11.70 15.62 -19.28
N HIS A 216 -10.86 14.97 -18.49
CA HIS A 216 -9.59 15.52 -18.01
C HIS A 216 -8.43 14.54 -18.23
N PRO A 217 -7.98 14.34 -19.49
CA PRO A 217 -6.95 13.36 -19.82
C PRO A 217 -5.57 13.66 -19.20
N GLN A 218 -5.33 14.91 -18.79
CA GLN A 218 -4.12 15.35 -18.10
C GLN A 218 -4.21 15.22 -16.58
N ALA A 219 -5.37 14.83 -16.04
CA ALA A 219 -5.57 14.75 -14.59
C ALA A 219 -4.60 13.79 -13.90
N THR A 220 -4.16 14.19 -12.71
CA THR A 220 -3.42 13.28 -11.82
C THR A 220 -4.42 12.43 -11.05
N LEU A 221 -4.40 11.11 -11.28
CA LEU A 221 -5.16 10.15 -10.48
C LEU A 221 -4.47 9.93 -9.15
N VAL A 222 -5.18 10.17 -8.06
CA VAL A 222 -4.67 10.04 -6.69
C VAL A 222 -5.41 8.94 -5.95
N ALA A 223 -4.67 7.96 -5.46
CA ALA A 223 -5.16 6.93 -4.54
C ALA A 223 -4.78 7.30 -3.09
N GLY A 224 -3.75 6.68 -2.52
CA GLY A 224 -3.29 6.94 -1.15
C GLY A 224 -2.37 8.16 -0.98
N ALA A 225 -1.98 8.81 -2.05
CA ALA A 225 -1.04 9.95 -2.11
C ALA A 225 0.38 9.69 -1.56
N THR A 226 0.74 8.47 -1.19
CA THR A 226 2.02 8.14 -0.54
C THR A 226 3.26 8.37 -1.42
N ASP A 227 3.09 8.49 -2.74
CA ASP A 227 4.13 8.94 -3.67
C ASP A 227 3.78 10.32 -4.26
N VAL A 228 2.54 10.50 -4.73
CA VAL A 228 2.08 11.78 -5.32
C VAL A 228 2.19 12.92 -4.31
N GLY A 229 2.00 12.67 -3.01
CA GLY A 229 2.23 13.65 -1.96
C GLY A 229 3.63 14.24 -2.00
N LEU A 230 4.65 13.42 -2.29
CA LEU A 230 6.04 13.88 -2.41
C LEU A 230 6.28 14.74 -3.65
N TRP A 231 5.49 14.56 -4.72
CA TRP A 231 5.57 15.46 -5.88
C TRP A 231 5.22 16.90 -5.49
N VAL A 232 4.30 17.05 -4.52
CA VAL A 232 3.88 18.34 -3.99
C VAL A 232 4.87 18.84 -2.94
N THR A 233 5.14 18.04 -1.90
CA THR A 233 5.89 18.49 -0.72
C THR A 233 7.41 18.57 -0.94
N LYS A 234 7.95 17.75 -1.84
CA LYS A 234 9.40 17.69 -2.15
C LYS A 234 9.76 18.23 -3.52
N ALA A 235 8.96 17.90 -4.55
CA ALA A 235 9.23 18.35 -5.90
C ALA A 235 8.48 19.64 -6.27
N MET A 236 7.70 20.23 -5.36
CA MET A 236 6.94 21.49 -5.50
C MET A 236 6.07 21.54 -6.76
N LYS A 237 5.56 20.36 -7.18
CA LYS A 237 4.70 20.29 -8.37
C LYS A 237 3.29 20.78 -8.06
N ARG A 238 2.74 21.54 -8.98
CA ARG A 238 1.30 21.84 -9.03
C ARG A 238 0.59 20.74 -9.78
N LEU A 239 -0.53 20.26 -9.24
CA LEU A 239 -1.35 19.21 -9.83
C LEU A 239 -2.74 19.78 -10.11
N ASP A 240 -3.11 19.85 -11.38
CA ASP A 240 -4.41 20.37 -11.82
C ASP A 240 -4.85 19.69 -13.12
N PRO A 241 -6.02 19.06 -13.14
CA PRO A 241 -6.82 18.71 -11.97
C PRO A 241 -6.32 17.45 -11.26
N VAL A 242 -6.78 17.26 -10.03
CA VAL A 242 -6.61 16.05 -9.23
C VAL A 242 -7.92 15.25 -9.25
N ILE A 243 -7.85 13.95 -9.52
CA ILE A 243 -8.98 13.02 -9.38
C ILE A 243 -8.66 11.99 -8.30
N TYR A 244 -9.39 12.03 -7.19
CA TYR A 244 -9.21 11.13 -6.05
C TYR A 244 -10.12 9.91 -6.15
N LEU A 245 -9.53 8.72 -6.05
CA LEU A 245 -10.23 7.44 -6.24
C LEU A 245 -10.86 6.90 -4.95
N GLY A 246 -10.52 7.48 -3.80
CA GLY A 246 -10.79 6.87 -2.49
C GLY A 246 -12.26 6.80 -2.08
N ARG A 247 -13.18 7.50 -2.74
CA ARG A 247 -14.62 7.39 -2.48
C ARG A 247 -15.30 6.24 -3.22
N ILE A 248 -14.61 5.58 -4.16
CA ILE A 248 -15.18 4.49 -4.95
C ILE A 248 -15.03 3.18 -4.18
N GLU A 249 -16.09 2.78 -3.47
CA GLU A 249 -16.09 1.56 -2.65
C GLU A 249 -15.80 0.29 -3.46
N ALA A 250 -16.32 0.20 -4.68
CA ALA A 250 -16.08 -0.94 -5.57
C ALA A 250 -14.59 -1.18 -5.87
N LEU A 251 -13.76 -0.12 -5.89
CA LEU A 251 -12.32 -0.24 -6.08
C LEU A 251 -11.56 -0.68 -4.82
N ARG A 252 -12.20 -0.72 -3.64
CA ARG A 252 -11.61 -1.18 -2.38
C ARG A 252 -11.82 -2.66 -2.13
N ALA A 253 -12.73 -3.29 -2.86
CA ALA A 253 -13.14 -4.67 -2.63
C ALA A 253 -11.98 -5.65 -2.84
N ILE A 254 -11.86 -6.60 -1.93
CA ILE A 254 -11.04 -7.81 -2.07
C ILE A 254 -12.02 -8.99 -2.11
N THR A 255 -12.00 -9.76 -3.17
CA THR A 255 -12.89 -10.90 -3.37
C THR A 255 -12.12 -12.17 -3.68
N ASP A 256 -12.58 -13.26 -3.14
CA ASP A 256 -12.10 -14.60 -3.46
C ASP A 256 -12.94 -15.14 -4.64
N GLU A 257 -12.30 -15.33 -5.79
CA GLU A 257 -12.94 -15.80 -7.03
C GLU A 257 -12.56 -17.26 -7.35
N GLY A 258 -12.24 -18.04 -6.31
CA GLY A 258 -11.94 -19.47 -6.42
C GLY A 258 -10.46 -19.74 -6.64
N ASP A 259 -9.97 -19.67 -7.86
CA ASP A 259 -8.59 -19.92 -8.25
C ASP A 259 -7.67 -18.71 -8.06
N HIS A 260 -8.25 -17.51 -7.88
CA HIS A 260 -7.52 -16.28 -7.66
C HIS A 260 -8.20 -15.35 -6.64
N LEU A 261 -7.44 -14.41 -6.10
CA LEU A 261 -7.92 -13.26 -5.35
C LEU A 261 -8.00 -12.05 -6.27
N ARG A 262 -9.15 -11.37 -6.27
CA ARG A 262 -9.32 -10.10 -6.96
C ARG A 262 -9.16 -8.95 -5.98
N PHE A 263 -8.20 -8.08 -6.22
CA PHE A 263 -7.96 -6.86 -5.47
C PHE A 263 -8.41 -5.66 -6.29
N GLY A 264 -9.37 -4.89 -5.81
CA GLY A 264 -9.68 -3.58 -6.40
C GLY A 264 -8.48 -2.63 -6.26
N ALA A 265 -8.30 -1.73 -7.20
CA ALA A 265 -7.12 -0.84 -7.26
C ALA A 265 -6.92 0.02 -6.00
N MET A 266 -7.99 0.30 -5.26
CA MET A 266 -7.99 1.04 -4.01
C MET A 266 -7.89 0.16 -2.75
N ALA A 267 -7.71 -1.16 -2.88
CA ALA A 267 -7.43 -2.01 -1.73
C ALA A 267 -6.13 -1.53 -1.06
N SER A 268 -6.19 -1.23 0.24
CA SER A 268 -5.05 -0.72 0.98
C SER A 268 -3.97 -1.78 1.14
N ASN A 269 -2.71 -1.38 1.23
CA ASN A 269 -1.60 -2.34 1.37
C ASN A 269 -1.71 -3.16 2.67
N ILE A 270 -2.36 -2.64 3.72
CA ILE A 270 -2.59 -3.41 4.95
C ILE A 270 -3.66 -4.50 4.74
N ASP A 271 -4.72 -4.21 3.97
CA ASP A 271 -5.75 -5.20 3.64
C ASP A 271 -5.23 -6.24 2.64
N VAL A 272 -4.41 -5.79 1.67
CA VAL A 272 -3.70 -6.67 0.72
C VAL A 272 -2.76 -7.61 1.48
N ARG A 273 -1.98 -7.10 2.47
CA ARG A 273 -1.14 -7.92 3.33
C ARG A 273 -1.94 -9.02 4.02
N THR A 274 -3.06 -8.66 4.64
CA THR A 274 -3.94 -9.60 5.35
C THR A 274 -4.44 -10.71 4.43
N ALA A 275 -4.88 -10.36 3.22
CA ALA A 275 -5.37 -11.34 2.25
C ALA A 275 -4.23 -12.22 1.68
N MET A 276 -3.07 -11.63 1.42
CA MET A 276 -1.91 -12.35 0.87
C MET A 276 -1.20 -13.23 1.90
N ALA A 277 -1.30 -12.93 3.19
CA ALA A 277 -0.78 -13.78 4.27
C ALA A 277 -1.37 -15.20 4.21
N ALA A 278 -2.63 -15.32 3.81
CA ALA A 278 -3.27 -16.62 3.61
C ALA A 278 -2.69 -17.42 2.42
N LEU A 279 -2.04 -16.76 1.45
CA LEU A 279 -1.37 -17.41 0.33
C LEU A 279 0.04 -17.87 0.70
N SER A 280 0.79 -17.05 1.45
CA SER A 280 2.16 -17.35 1.86
C SER A 280 2.62 -16.46 2.99
N GLN A 281 3.25 -17.05 4.02
CA GLN A 281 3.90 -16.32 5.11
C GLN A 281 5.00 -15.36 4.59
N GLN A 282 5.62 -15.67 3.48
CA GLN A 282 6.67 -14.84 2.89
C GLN A 282 6.10 -13.55 2.27
N LEU A 283 4.86 -13.59 1.76
CA LEU A 283 4.14 -12.40 1.33
C LEU A 283 3.77 -11.53 2.51
N ASP A 284 3.35 -12.11 3.62
CA ASP A 284 3.10 -11.37 4.88
C ASP A 284 4.37 -10.63 5.34
N GLU A 285 5.51 -11.35 5.42
CA GLU A 285 6.80 -10.75 5.82
C GLU A 285 7.24 -9.62 4.87
N LEU A 286 7.14 -9.83 3.55
CA LEU A 286 7.48 -8.82 2.57
C LEU A 286 6.62 -7.56 2.75
N MET A 287 5.31 -7.74 2.88
CA MET A 287 4.36 -6.64 3.04
C MET A 287 4.46 -5.95 4.41
N ARG A 288 4.81 -6.68 5.48
CA ARG A 288 5.06 -6.10 6.80
C ARG A 288 6.22 -5.10 6.75
N ARG A 289 7.27 -5.41 5.99
CA ARG A 289 8.45 -4.56 5.82
C ARG A 289 8.27 -3.46 4.75
N PHE A 290 7.09 -3.37 4.16
CA PHE A 290 6.74 -2.35 3.16
C PHE A 290 6.23 -1.08 3.85
N GLY A 291 7.07 -0.08 4.05
CA GLY A 291 6.72 1.15 4.74
C GLY A 291 6.19 0.93 6.17
N GLY A 292 5.90 2.01 6.88
CA GLY A 292 5.21 1.96 8.16
C GLY A 292 3.71 1.70 8.01
N GLU A 293 3.02 1.47 9.13
CA GLU A 293 1.58 1.23 9.15
C GLU A 293 0.79 2.39 8.54
N GLN A 294 1.22 3.63 8.75
CA GLN A 294 0.62 4.82 8.16
C GLN A 294 0.65 4.79 6.62
N VAL A 295 1.77 4.35 6.07
CA VAL A 295 1.95 4.18 4.61
C VAL A 295 1.13 3.00 4.10
N ARG A 296 1.08 1.89 4.83
CA ARG A 296 0.28 0.71 4.44
C ARG A 296 -1.22 0.97 4.48
N ASN A 297 -1.69 1.78 5.44
CA ASN A 297 -3.09 2.21 5.54
C ASN A 297 -3.51 3.12 4.37
N ALA A 298 -2.64 4.02 3.96
CA ALA A 298 -2.93 5.00 2.91
C ALA A 298 -2.64 4.46 1.50
N GLY A 299 -1.49 3.79 1.31
CA GLY A 299 -1.05 3.24 0.03
C GLY A 299 -1.95 2.10 -0.45
N THR A 300 -2.07 1.95 -1.77
CA THR A 300 -2.97 0.98 -2.40
C THR A 300 -2.23 0.10 -3.41
N ILE A 301 -2.73 -1.10 -3.66
CA ILE A 301 -2.15 -2.02 -4.65
C ILE A 301 -2.12 -1.41 -6.05
N GLY A 302 -3.22 -0.78 -6.48
CA GLY A 302 -3.28 -0.14 -7.80
C GLY A 302 -2.35 1.07 -7.90
N GLY A 303 -2.25 1.89 -6.83
CA GLY A 303 -1.32 3.01 -6.76
C GLY A 303 0.14 2.56 -6.83
N ASN A 304 0.49 1.48 -6.12
CA ASN A 304 1.84 0.91 -6.14
C ASN A 304 2.24 0.41 -7.54
N ILE A 305 1.33 -0.30 -8.22
CA ILE A 305 1.54 -0.77 -9.60
C ILE A 305 1.60 0.41 -10.57
N ALA A 306 0.63 1.33 -10.52
CA ALA A 306 0.54 2.46 -11.44
C ALA A 306 1.67 3.50 -11.25
N ASN A 307 2.28 3.56 -10.08
CA ASN A 307 3.51 4.35 -9.86
C ASN A 307 4.70 3.78 -10.66
N GLY A 308 4.76 2.45 -10.85
CA GLY A 308 5.76 1.79 -11.68
C GLY A 308 7.20 1.94 -11.18
N SER A 309 7.38 2.02 -9.85
CA SER A 309 8.71 2.14 -9.26
C SER A 309 9.58 0.92 -9.57
N PRO A 310 10.81 1.09 -10.09
CA PRO A 310 11.72 -0.02 -10.33
C PRO A 310 12.20 -0.73 -9.05
N ILE A 311 11.99 -0.08 -7.90
CA ILE A 311 12.40 -0.55 -6.57
C ILE A 311 11.18 -0.87 -5.66
N GLY A 312 9.97 -0.92 -6.24
CA GLY A 312 8.76 -1.35 -5.53
C GLY A 312 8.84 -2.84 -5.19
N ASP A 313 8.42 -3.21 -3.99
CA ASP A 313 8.53 -4.59 -3.49
C ASP A 313 7.38 -5.49 -3.96
N LEU A 314 6.18 -4.93 -4.11
CA LEU A 314 4.99 -5.70 -4.47
C LEU A 314 4.97 -6.17 -5.94
N PRO A 315 5.35 -5.36 -6.96
CA PRO A 315 5.31 -5.80 -8.34
C PRO A 315 6.13 -7.06 -8.64
N PRO A 316 7.37 -7.27 -8.15
CA PRO A 316 8.09 -8.55 -8.34
C PRO A 316 7.33 -9.75 -7.77
N ALA A 317 6.73 -9.62 -6.58
CA ALA A 317 5.95 -10.70 -5.97
C ALA A 317 4.71 -11.05 -6.81
N LEU A 318 3.99 -10.03 -7.30
CA LEU A 318 2.83 -10.21 -8.16
C LEU A 318 3.20 -10.80 -9.54
N ILE A 319 4.32 -10.40 -10.12
CA ILE A 319 4.83 -10.95 -11.39
C ILE A 319 5.21 -12.43 -11.21
N ALA A 320 5.86 -12.79 -10.10
CA ALA A 320 6.18 -14.19 -9.81
C ALA A 320 4.93 -15.05 -9.60
N LEU A 321 3.87 -14.48 -9.02
CA LEU A 321 2.56 -15.12 -8.87
C LEU A 321 1.74 -15.16 -10.16
N ASP A 322 2.24 -14.60 -11.26
CA ASP A 322 1.53 -14.53 -12.54
C ASP A 322 0.26 -13.68 -12.50
N ALA A 323 0.30 -12.57 -11.76
CA ALA A 323 -0.83 -11.68 -11.61
C ALA A 323 -1.24 -11.03 -12.94
N THR A 324 -2.54 -10.81 -13.07
CA THR A 324 -3.16 -10.13 -14.20
C THR A 324 -3.69 -8.77 -13.77
N LEU A 325 -3.42 -7.74 -14.56
CA LEU A 325 -3.92 -6.39 -14.36
C LEU A 325 -5.18 -6.15 -15.19
N VAL A 326 -6.24 -5.65 -14.55
CA VAL A 326 -7.47 -5.22 -15.22
C VAL A 326 -7.45 -3.71 -15.38
N LEU A 327 -7.47 -3.26 -16.61
CA LEU A 327 -7.57 -1.86 -17.01
C LEU A 327 -8.98 -1.56 -17.51
N ALA A 328 -9.54 -0.43 -17.09
CA ALA A 328 -10.89 -0.01 -17.47
C ALA A 328 -10.85 1.39 -18.09
N ARG A 329 -11.79 1.67 -19.01
CA ARG A 329 -12.05 2.99 -19.60
C ARG A 329 -13.52 3.15 -19.98
N SER A 330 -13.97 4.38 -20.20
CA SER A 330 -15.30 4.64 -20.77
C SER A 330 -15.39 4.16 -22.22
N ARG A 331 -16.49 3.49 -22.59
CA ARG A 331 -16.79 3.15 -23.99
C ARG A 331 -17.06 4.37 -24.89
N HIS A 332 -17.37 5.52 -24.29
CA HIS A 332 -17.57 6.76 -25.04
C HIS A 332 -16.27 7.28 -25.67
N CYS A 333 -15.09 6.87 -25.17
CA CYS A 333 -13.81 7.15 -25.80
C CYS A 333 -13.71 6.58 -27.23
N GLU A 334 -14.30 5.43 -27.49
CA GLU A 334 -14.25 4.76 -28.80
C GLU A 334 -15.04 5.52 -29.87
N ARG A 335 -16.15 6.13 -29.49
CA ARG A 335 -17.06 6.84 -30.43
C ARG A 335 -16.53 8.21 -30.87
N ARG A 336 -15.58 8.80 -30.15
CA ARG A 336 -15.03 10.14 -30.47
C ARG A 336 -13.80 10.12 -31.40
N GLY A 337 -13.45 8.94 -31.95
CA GLY A 337 -12.41 8.85 -33.01
C GLY A 337 -11.00 9.21 -32.54
N ALA A 338 -10.73 9.22 -31.23
CA ALA A 338 -9.48 9.75 -30.69
C ALA A 338 -8.31 8.75 -30.67
N ILE A 339 -8.51 7.47 -31.08
CA ILE A 339 -7.41 6.49 -31.07
C ILE A 339 -7.60 5.49 -32.23
N PRO A 340 -6.63 5.37 -33.17
CA PRO A 340 -6.59 4.25 -34.10
C PRO A 340 -6.40 2.96 -33.30
N GLU A 341 -7.21 1.94 -33.57
CA GLU A 341 -6.92 0.59 -33.11
C GLU A 341 -5.58 0.17 -33.72
N GLY A 342 -4.54 0.08 -32.90
CA GLY A 342 -3.35 -0.67 -33.28
C GLY A 342 -3.74 -2.12 -33.49
N PRO A 343 -3.03 -2.91 -34.33
CA PRO A 343 -3.33 -4.32 -34.54
C PRO A 343 -3.17 -5.04 -33.21
N GLY A 344 -4.29 -5.22 -32.53
CA GLY A 344 -4.35 -5.79 -31.19
C GLY A 344 -4.61 -7.27 -31.27
N GLU A 345 -3.61 -8.07 -31.10
CA GLU A 345 -3.77 -9.43 -30.64
C GLU A 345 -4.33 -9.38 -29.23
N THR A 346 -5.57 -9.80 -29.07
CA THR A 346 -6.21 -10.12 -27.79
C THR A 346 -5.60 -11.41 -27.27
N SER A 347 -4.37 -11.39 -26.79
CA SER A 347 -3.81 -12.50 -26.04
C SER A 347 -4.33 -12.40 -24.60
N ASN A 348 -5.49 -13.00 -24.34
CA ASN A 348 -5.90 -13.28 -22.98
C ASN A 348 -4.86 -14.19 -22.34
N PRO A 349 -4.44 -13.93 -21.09
CA PRO A 349 -3.62 -14.87 -20.34
C PRO A 349 -4.25 -16.26 -20.33
N PRO A 350 -3.50 -17.34 -20.46
CA PRO A 350 -4.01 -18.69 -20.64
C PRO A 350 -4.88 -19.20 -19.46
N HIS A 351 -4.82 -18.56 -18.30
CA HIS A 351 -5.60 -18.88 -17.11
C HIS A 351 -6.93 -18.12 -16.98
N LEU A 352 -7.18 -17.13 -17.86
CA LEU A 352 -8.49 -16.48 -17.91
C LEU A 352 -9.37 -17.17 -18.95
N ASP A 353 -10.39 -17.86 -18.51
CA ASP A 353 -11.43 -18.40 -19.38
C ASP A 353 -12.07 -17.27 -20.18
N ARG A 354 -12.36 -17.53 -21.47
CA ARG A 354 -13.05 -16.58 -22.37
C ARG A 354 -14.42 -16.12 -21.83
N SER A 355 -15.02 -16.89 -20.92
CA SER A 355 -16.25 -16.53 -20.22
C SER A 355 -16.05 -15.41 -19.20
N ALA A 356 -14.92 -15.40 -18.47
CA ALA A 356 -14.56 -14.35 -17.53
C ALA A 356 -14.29 -13.00 -18.24
N ALA A 357 -13.60 -13.04 -19.39
CA ALA A 357 -13.38 -11.85 -20.21
C ALA A 357 -14.69 -11.27 -20.81
N ARG A 358 -15.68 -12.13 -21.12
CA ARG A 358 -17.03 -11.71 -21.55
C ARG A 358 -17.90 -11.16 -20.41
N ALA A 359 -17.78 -11.71 -19.19
CA ALA A 359 -18.49 -11.21 -18.01
C ALA A 359 -17.99 -9.80 -17.59
N MET A 360 -16.73 -9.47 -17.88
CA MET A 360 -16.15 -8.14 -17.64
C MET A 360 -16.73 -7.03 -18.54
N THR A 361 -17.52 -7.35 -19.56
CA THR A 361 -18.00 -6.37 -20.56
C THR A 361 -19.48 -6.03 -20.46
N ALA A 362 -20.25 -6.59 -19.52
CA ALA A 362 -21.70 -6.47 -19.46
C ALA A 362 -22.19 -5.29 -18.61
N GLY A 363 -22.81 -4.31 -19.26
CA GLY A 363 -23.87 -3.50 -18.63
C GLY A 363 -23.50 -2.12 -18.04
N ASP A 364 -22.23 -1.82 -17.68
CA ASP A 364 -21.87 -0.62 -16.93
C ASP A 364 -21.25 0.54 -17.75
N GLY A 365 -21.27 0.46 -19.06
CA GLY A 365 -20.71 1.50 -19.95
C GLY A 365 -19.17 1.51 -20.02
N LEU A 366 -18.48 0.54 -19.42
CA LEU A 366 -17.03 0.45 -19.42
C LEU A 366 -16.52 -0.60 -20.43
N ALA A 367 -15.37 -0.32 -21.02
CA ALA A 367 -14.54 -1.27 -21.73
C ALA A 367 -13.39 -1.70 -20.80
N ARG A 368 -13.12 -2.99 -20.74
CA ARG A 368 -12.06 -3.58 -19.92
C ARG A 368 -11.13 -4.41 -20.77
N ARG A 369 -9.85 -4.41 -20.42
CA ARG A 369 -8.86 -5.37 -20.90
C ARG A 369 -8.04 -5.92 -19.73
N ALA A 370 -7.70 -7.19 -19.83
CA ALA A 370 -6.82 -7.87 -18.89
C ALA A 370 -5.47 -8.12 -19.56
N ILE A 371 -4.39 -7.82 -18.86
CA ILE A 371 -3.02 -8.03 -19.35
C ILE A 371 -2.17 -8.68 -18.25
N PRO A 372 -1.19 -9.54 -18.59
CA PRO A 372 -0.21 -9.99 -17.62
C PRO A 372 0.49 -8.78 -16.99
N LEU A 373 0.64 -8.79 -15.67
CA LEU A 373 1.24 -7.63 -14.96
C LEU A 373 2.66 -7.33 -15.47
N GLU A 374 3.44 -8.36 -15.82
CA GLU A 374 4.78 -8.18 -16.38
C GLU A 374 4.80 -7.36 -17.68
N SER A 375 3.71 -7.38 -18.45
CA SER A 375 3.57 -6.64 -19.72
C SER A 375 3.16 -5.18 -19.52
N PHE A 376 2.73 -4.80 -18.32
CA PHE A 376 2.31 -3.44 -18.03
C PHE A 376 3.47 -2.45 -17.98
N PHE A 377 4.64 -2.89 -17.55
CA PHE A 377 5.84 -2.08 -17.42
C PHE A 377 6.66 -2.14 -18.70
N LEU A 378 6.60 -1.09 -19.53
CA LEU A 378 7.32 -1.05 -20.81
C LEU A 378 8.75 -0.55 -20.67
N ASP A 379 8.94 0.52 -19.88
CA ASP A 379 10.23 1.17 -19.62
C ASP A 379 10.10 2.03 -18.35
N TYR A 380 11.19 2.65 -17.90
CA TYR A 380 11.17 3.55 -16.76
C TYR A 380 10.09 4.64 -16.95
N ARG A 381 9.09 4.65 -16.06
CA ARG A 381 7.90 5.52 -16.12
C ARG A 381 7.05 5.39 -17.38
N LYS A 382 7.21 4.32 -18.16
CA LYS A 382 6.33 4.02 -19.30
C LYS A 382 5.52 2.75 -19.01
N GLN A 383 4.23 2.85 -19.24
CA GLN A 383 3.25 1.81 -18.96
C GLN A 383 2.43 1.50 -20.21
N ASP A 384 1.99 0.24 -20.35
CA ASP A 384 0.99 -0.14 -21.36
C ASP A 384 -0.42 0.27 -20.88
N ARG A 385 -0.62 1.58 -20.80
CA ARG A 385 -1.88 2.20 -20.46
C ARG A 385 -2.31 3.12 -21.60
N ARG A 386 -3.44 2.81 -22.21
CA ARG A 386 -4.02 3.62 -23.28
C ARG A 386 -4.64 4.91 -22.70
N PRO A 387 -4.79 5.99 -23.50
CA PRO A 387 -5.52 7.18 -23.06
C PRO A 387 -6.91 6.84 -22.53
N GLY A 388 -7.27 7.44 -21.41
CA GLY A 388 -8.55 7.18 -20.73
C GLY A 388 -8.60 5.91 -19.88
N GLU A 389 -7.56 5.05 -19.89
CA GLU A 389 -7.50 3.87 -19.05
C GLU A 389 -7.01 4.19 -17.64
N PHE A 390 -7.56 3.45 -16.67
CA PHE A 390 -7.10 3.41 -15.29
C PHE A 390 -7.06 1.96 -14.79
N VAL A 391 -6.26 1.71 -13.77
CA VAL A 391 -6.21 0.41 -13.10
C VAL A 391 -7.49 0.22 -12.30
N GLU A 392 -8.25 -0.82 -12.60
CA GLU A 392 -9.48 -1.17 -11.89
C GLU A 392 -9.23 -2.26 -10.85
N ALA A 393 -8.47 -3.30 -11.21
CA ALA A 393 -8.21 -4.42 -10.30
C ALA A 393 -6.91 -5.16 -10.66
N VAL A 394 -6.48 -5.98 -9.71
CA VAL A 394 -5.39 -6.96 -9.87
C VAL A 394 -5.92 -8.33 -9.51
N LEU A 395 -5.77 -9.29 -10.40
CA LEU A 395 -6.12 -10.70 -10.19
C LEU A 395 -4.83 -11.45 -9.83
N VAL A 396 -4.81 -12.05 -8.66
CA VAL A 396 -3.63 -12.77 -8.14
C VAL A 396 -3.97 -14.25 -8.00
N PRO A 397 -3.39 -15.12 -8.83
CA PRO A 397 -3.60 -16.56 -8.71
C PRO A 397 -3.18 -17.09 -7.35
N LYS A 398 -3.95 -18.04 -6.82
CA LYS A 398 -3.59 -18.76 -5.60
C LYS A 398 -2.48 -19.77 -5.91
N LEU A 399 -1.62 -20.01 -4.93
CA LEU A 399 -0.59 -21.03 -5.03
C LEU A 399 -1.23 -22.43 -5.00
N ALA A 400 -1.03 -23.20 -6.04
CA ALA A 400 -1.48 -24.60 -6.08
C ALA A 400 -0.56 -25.49 -5.22
N SER A 401 -1.07 -26.63 -4.79
CA SER A 401 -0.28 -27.62 -4.05
C SER A 401 0.94 -28.07 -4.86
N GLY A 402 2.08 -28.19 -4.20
CA GLY A 402 3.34 -28.58 -4.81
C GLY A 402 4.12 -27.44 -5.51
N MET A 403 3.56 -26.24 -5.59
CA MET A 403 4.34 -25.07 -6.03
C MET A 403 5.28 -24.60 -4.92
N LEU A 404 6.50 -24.25 -5.27
CA LEU A 404 7.42 -23.54 -4.38
C LEU A 404 7.33 -22.04 -4.68
N PHE A 405 7.20 -21.23 -3.63
CA PHE A 405 7.19 -19.79 -3.71
C PHE A 405 8.11 -19.17 -2.67
N HIS A 406 8.81 -18.10 -3.04
CA HIS A 406 9.64 -17.31 -2.16
C HIS A 406 9.59 -15.84 -2.54
N ALA A 407 9.56 -14.96 -1.54
CA ALA A 407 9.68 -13.52 -1.73
C ALA A 407 10.55 -12.92 -0.62
N SER A 408 11.52 -12.10 -0.98
CA SER A 408 12.43 -11.45 -0.03
C SER A 408 12.93 -10.12 -0.54
N LYS A 409 13.11 -9.18 0.39
CA LYS A 409 13.78 -7.90 0.12
C LYS A 409 15.08 -7.77 0.91
N VAL A 410 16.05 -7.11 0.32
CA VAL A 410 17.30 -6.71 0.97
C VAL A 410 17.41 -5.20 0.96
N SER A 411 17.51 -4.63 2.14
CA SER A 411 17.59 -3.20 2.41
C SER A 411 18.61 -2.91 3.51
N LYS A 412 19.00 -1.67 3.70
CA LYS A 412 19.99 -1.29 4.74
C LYS A 412 19.41 -1.33 6.16
N ARG A 413 18.11 -0.97 6.30
CA ARG A 413 17.35 -1.09 7.54
C ARG A 413 16.33 -2.21 7.39
N PHE A 414 15.85 -2.75 8.52
CA PHE A 414 14.87 -3.83 8.48
C PHE A 414 13.48 -3.30 8.07
N ASP A 415 12.98 -2.31 8.77
CA ASP A 415 11.67 -1.69 8.52
C ASP A 415 11.81 -0.40 7.70
N GLU A 416 10.74 -0.02 7.00
CA GLU A 416 10.54 1.24 6.27
C GLU A 416 11.62 1.60 5.25
N ASP A 417 12.48 0.68 4.87
CA ASP A 417 13.58 1.00 3.97
C ASP A 417 13.31 0.52 2.54
N ILE A 418 13.74 1.32 1.59
CA ILE A 418 13.65 1.02 0.17
C ILE A 418 14.61 -0.12 -0.18
N SER A 419 14.13 -1.11 -0.91
CA SER A 419 14.92 -2.27 -1.31
C SER A 419 16.10 -1.89 -2.19
N ALA A 420 17.27 -2.41 -1.87
CA ALA A 420 18.38 -2.50 -2.82
C ALA A 420 18.03 -3.55 -3.90
N VAL A 421 17.55 -4.72 -3.47
CA VAL A 421 17.03 -5.78 -4.33
C VAL A 421 15.82 -6.41 -3.66
N CYS A 422 14.75 -6.61 -4.43
CA CYS A 422 13.63 -7.48 -4.08
C CYS A 422 13.60 -8.64 -5.06
N GLY A 423 13.55 -9.90 -4.57
CA GLY A 423 13.42 -11.10 -5.38
C GLY A 423 12.17 -11.89 -5.02
N ALA A 424 11.42 -12.32 -6.02
CA ALA A 424 10.27 -13.20 -5.84
C ALA A 424 10.31 -14.33 -6.88
N PHE A 425 10.15 -15.56 -6.41
CA PHE A 425 10.40 -16.76 -7.19
C PHE A 425 9.27 -17.75 -7.02
N ARG A 426 8.86 -18.37 -8.13
CA ARG A 426 7.91 -19.47 -8.16
C ARG A 426 8.43 -20.60 -9.05
N LEU A 427 8.36 -21.83 -8.56
CA LEU A 427 8.63 -23.04 -9.33
C LEU A 427 7.43 -23.96 -9.30
N THR A 428 7.12 -24.56 -10.46
CA THR A 428 6.20 -25.69 -10.57
C THR A 428 6.98 -26.92 -11.05
N PHE A 429 6.44 -28.11 -10.76
CA PHE A 429 7.13 -29.35 -11.08
C PHE A 429 6.26 -30.26 -11.94
N THR A 430 6.91 -30.99 -12.86
CA THR A 430 6.30 -32.10 -13.58
C THR A 430 6.12 -33.30 -12.66
N ALA A 431 5.37 -34.30 -13.10
CA ALA A 431 5.19 -35.57 -12.37
C ALA A 431 6.55 -36.28 -12.07
N ASP A 432 7.56 -36.10 -12.92
CA ASP A 432 8.90 -36.68 -12.75
C ASP A 432 9.80 -35.85 -11.81
N GLY A 433 9.27 -34.79 -11.20
CA GLY A 433 10.00 -33.91 -10.29
C GLY A 433 11.01 -32.97 -10.94
N LEU A 434 10.84 -32.71 -12.24
CA LEU A 434 11.59 -31.70 -12.97
C LEU A 434 10.86 -30.34 -12.85
N ILE A 435 11.60 -29.24 -12.93
CA ILE A 435 11.01 -27.90 -12.98
C ILE A 435 10.26 -27.76 -14.31
N GLY A 436 8.94 -27.68 -14.25
CA GLY A 436 8.06 -27.48 -15.42
C GLY A 436 7.97 -26.01 -15.81
N GLU A 437 7.84 -25.11 -14.82
CA GLU A 437 7.87 -23.67 -15.01
C GLU A 437 8.70 -23.01 -13.90
N ALA A 438 9.46 -21.98 -14.26
CA ALA A 438 10.15 -21.09 -13.34
C ALA A 438 9.73 -19.65 -13.62
N ARG A 439 9.41 -18.88 -12.58
CA ARG A 439 9.20 -17.43 -12.64
C ARG A 439 10.09 -16.77 -11.60
N LEU A 440 11.07 -16.02 -12.05
CA LEU A 440 12.07 -15.35 -11.23
C LEU A 440 11.99 -13.84 -11.49
N ALA A 441 11.26 -13.12 -10.65
CA ALA A 441 11.04 -11.70 -10.80
C ALA A 441 11.87 -10.89 -9.80
N TYR A 442 12.42 -9.77 -10.25
CA TYR A 442 13.27 -8.90 -9.45
C TYR A 442 12.84 -7.43 -9.54
N GLY A 443 12.95 -6.72 -8.41
CA GLY A 443 12.96 -5.27 -8.30
C GLY A 443 14.37 -4.78 -7.93
N GLY A 444 14.72 -3.56 -8.37
CA GLY A 444 16.04 -2.97 -8.13
C GLY A 444 17.15 -3.45 -9.07
N MET A 445 16.83 -4.27 -10.06
CA MET A 445 17.79 -4.86 -10.99
C MET A 445 17.73 -4.25 -12.40
N ALA A 446 16.67 -3.52 -12.72
CA ALA A 446 16.45 -2.84 -14.01
C ALA A 446 15.62 -1.57 -13.80
N GLY A 447 15.35 -0.80 -14.84
CA GLY A 447 14.47 0.37 -14.81
C GLY A 447 12.99 0.06 -14.56
N ILE A 448 12.61 -1.23 -14.55
CA ILE A 448 11.27 -1.75 -14.28
C ILE A 448 11.38 -3.03 -13.44
N PRO A 449 10.31 -3.44 -12.72
CA PRO A 449 10.19 -4.80 -12.19
C PRO A 449 10.21 -5.79 -13.36
N LYS A 450 11.11 -6.79 -13.32
CA LYS A 450 11.39 -7.62 -14.51
C LYS A 450 11.68 -9.07 -14.14
N ARG A 451 11.24 -9.99 -15.00
CA ARG A 451 11.61 -11.42 -14.93
C ARG A 451 13.01 -11.67 -15.47
N ALA A 452 13.69 -12.66 -14.87
CA ALA A 452 14.99 -13.17 -15.28
C ALA A 452 14.84 -14.34 -16.26
N LYS A 453 14.44 -14.05 -17.51
CA LYS A 453 14.05 -15.09 -18.50
C LYS A 453 15.19 -16.05 -18.87
N ALA A 454 16.44 -15.57 -18.94
CA ALA A 454 17.60 -16.42 -19.18
C ALA A 454 17.88 -17.35 -17.99
N ALA A 455 17.76 -16.83 -16.76
CA ALA A 455 17.90 -17.63 -15.55
C ALA A 455 16.75 -18.66 -15.42
N GLU A 456 15.51 -18.30 -15.77
CA GLU A 456 14.36 -19.23 -15.80
C GLU A 456 14.59 -20.36 -16.80
N ALA A 457 15.05 -20.06 -18.02
CA ALA A 457 15.37 -21.05 -19.04
C ALA A 457 16.47 -22.03 -18.60
N ALA A 458 17.41 -21.57 -17.78
CA ALA A 458 18.45 -22.43 -17.20
C ALA A 458 17.91 -23.40 -16.14
N LEU A 459 16.70 -23.23 -15.63
CA LEU A 459 16.05 -24.10 -14.62
C LEU A 459 15.09 -25.12 -15.23
N VAL A 460 14.33 -24.72 -16.25
CA VAL A 460 13.26 -25.56 -16.82
C VAL A 460 13.83 -26.88 -17.34
N GLY A 461 13.16 -28.01 -17.07
CA GLY A 461 13.55 -29.37 -17.42
C GLY A 461 14.62 -29.98 -16.52
N ARG A 462 15.06 -29.29 -15.45
CA ARG A 462 16.07 -29.79 -14.50
C ARG A 462 15.42 -30.07 -13.14
N ARG A 463 16.10 -30.91 -12.33
CA ARG A 463 15.77 -31.06 -10.91
C ARG A 463 16.21 -29.82 -10.15
N TRP A 464 15.43 -29.42 -9.13
CA TRP A 464 15.78 -28.30 -8.25
C TRP A 464 16.95 -28.70 -7.32
N THR A 465 18.16 -28.35 -7.72
CA THR A 465 19.43 -28.71 -7.07
C THR A 465 20.39 -27.53 -7.07
N GLU A 466 21.47 -27.61 -6.28
CA GLU A 466 22.57 -26.62 -6.27
C GLU A 466 23.13 -26.34 -7.68
N THR A 467 23.30 -27.38 -8.48
CA THR A 467 23.83 -27.26 -9.87
C THR A 467 22.85 -26.48 -10.75
N ALA A 468 21.54 -26.72 -10.63
CA ALA A 468 20.55 -25.99 -11.39
C ALA A 468 20.48 -24.52 -10.93
N ALA A 469 20.48 -24.28 -9.61
CA ALA A 469 20.51 -22.93 -9.06
C ALA A 469 21.76 -22.15 -9.47
N ALA A 470 22.94 -22.80 -9.45
CA ALA A 470 24.20 -22.20 -9.91
C ALA A 470 24.15 -21.81 -11.39
N ALA A 471 23.55 -22.64 -12.24
CA ALA A 471 23.37 -22.36 -13.67
C ALA A 471 22.46 -21.13 -13.88
N ALA A 472 21.33 -21.03 -13.14
CA ALA A 472 20.44 -19.89 -13.19
C ALA A 472 21.13 -18.61 -12.69
N ILE A 473 21.89 -18.69 -11.59
CA ILE A 473 22.67 -17.55 -11.06
C ILE A 473 23.69 -17.06 -12.10
N ALA A 474 24.37 -17.97 -12.78
CA ALA A 474 25.33 -17.63 -13.84
C ALA A 474 24.67 -16.95 -15.06
N ALA A 475 23.37 -17.20 -15.30
CA ALA A 475 22.61 -16.59 -16.39
C ALA A 475 22.06 -15.17 -16.05
N LEU A 476 21.98 -14.76 -14.77
CA LEU A 476 21.45 -13.46 -14.38
C LEU A 476 22.08 -12.25 -15.10
N PRO A 477 23.38 -12.20 -15.41
CA PRO A 477 23.96 -11.09 -16.17
C PRO A 477 23.44 -10.95 -17.61
N GLN A 478 22.75 -11.95 -18.17
CA GLN A 478 22.07 -11.86 -19.47
C GLN A 478 20.72 -11.14 -19.34
N ASP A 479 20.11 -11.17 -18.14
CA ASP A 479 18.82 -10.56 -17.86
C ASP A 479 18.94 -9.13 -17.33
N PHE A 480 20.01 -8.81 -16.60
CA PHE A 480 20.14 -7.59 -15.80
C PHE A 480 21.50 -6.91 -15.95
N ALA A 481 21.44 -5.56 -16.00
CA ALA A 481 22.57 -4.66 -15.88
C ALA A 481 22.17 -3.54 -14.87
N PRO A 482 22.18 -3.82 -13.55
CA PRO A 482 21.74 -2.86 -12.55
C PRO A 482 22.68 -1.66 -12.47
N LEU A 483 22.13 -0.52 -12.01
CA LEU A 483 22.87 0.73 -11.83
C LEU A 483 23.46 0.84 -10.42
N ASP A 484 24.51 1.63 -10.28
CA ASP A 484 24.99 2.13 -9.00
C ASP A 484 24.13 3.30 -8.54
N ASP A 485 23.73 3.31 -7.28
CA ASP A 485 23.05 4.43 -6.65
C ASP A 485 23.39 4.53 -5.14
N MET A 486 22.75 5.48 -4.43
CA MET A 486 22.96 5.67 -2.98
C MET A 486 22.59 4.43 -2.14
N ARG A 487 21.82 3.48 -2.68
CA ARG A 487 21.36 2.28 -1.95
C ARG A 487 22.34 1.12 -2.10
N ALA A 488 22.86 0.89 -3.30
CA ALA A 488 23.77 -0.21 -3.56
C ALA A 488 24.51 -0.06 -4.89
N SER A 489 25.70 -0.66 -4.98
CA SER A 489 26.43 -0.80 -6.24
C SER A 489 25.80 -1.90 -7.13
N ALA A 490 26.01 -1.79 -8.43
CA ALA A 490 25.62 -2.80 -9.42
C ALA A 490 26.16 -4.19 -9.07
N GLN A 491 27.43 -4.26 -8.67
CA GLN A 491 28.07 -5.51 -8.24
C GLN A 491 27.37 -6.12 -7.01
N TYR A 492 27.05 -5.29 -6.00
CA TYR A 492 26.32 -5.75 -4.81
C TYR A 492 24.94 -6.29 -5.18
N ARG A 493 24.18 -5.55 -6.00
CA ARG A 493 22.84 -5.97 -6.46
C ARG A 493 22.87 -7.31 -7.17
N MET A 494 23.82 -7.50 -8.09
CA MET A 494 23.99 -8.77 -8.82
C MET A 494 24.33 -9.92 -7.88
N LYS A 495 25.26 -9.71 -6.93
CA LYS A 495 25.61 -10.71 -5.91
C LYS A 495 24.41 -11.07 -5.02
N VAL A 496 23.65 -10.07 -4.59
CA VAL A 496 22.45 -10.28 -3.77
C VAL A 496 21.36 -11.03 -4.54
N ALA A 497 21.12 -10.67 -5.81
CA ALA A 497 20.14 -11.36 -6.66
C ALA A 497 20.43 -12.87 -6.76
N GLY A 498 21.69 -13.24 -6.99
CA GLY A 498 22.12 -14.64 -6.97
C GLY A 498 21.99 -15.31 -5.61
N ASN A 499 22.32 -14.60 -4.52
CA ASN A 499 22.20 -15.12 -3.16
C ASN A 499 20.75 -15.33 -2.72
N LEU A 500 19.81 -14.50 -3.18
CA LEU A 500 18.38 -14.71 -2.92
C LEU A 500 17.88 -16.01 -3.60
N LEU A 501 18.35 -16.31 -4.80
CA LEU A 501 18.00 -17.56 -5.46
C LEU A 501 18.63 -18.78 -4.74
N ARG A 502 19.88 -18.65 -4.25
CA ARG A 502 20.50 -19.68 -3.41
C ARG A 502 19.76 -19.86 -2.09
N ARG A 503 19.32 -18.78 -1.45
CA ARG A 503 18.49 -18.83 -0.25
C ARG A 503 17.18 -19.59 -0.50
N PHE A 504 16.52 -19.32 -1.63
CA PHE A 504 15.31 -20.05 -2.03
C PHE A 504 15.55 -21.56 -2.12
N LEU A 505 16.69 -21.99 -2.72
CA LEU A 505 17.08 -23.40 -2.76
C LEU A 505 17.22 -23.97 -1.33
N ILE A 506 17.98 -23.29 -0.47
CA ILE A 506 18.25 -23.75 0.90
C ILE A 506 16.93 -23.89 1.67
N GLU A 507 16.08 -22.88 1.66
CA GLU A 507 14.81 -22.88 2.42
C GLU A 507 13.82 -23.95 1.93
N THR A 508 13.91 -24.35 0.65
CA THR A 508 13.00 -25.34 0.07
C THR A 508 13.54 -26.77 0.07
N THR A 509 14.84 -26.97 0.25
CA THR A 509 15.47 -28.29 0.21
C THR A 509 16.08 -28.71 1.55
N GLN A 510 16.33 -27.78 2.48
CA GLN A 510 17.00 -28.03 3.75
C GLN A 510 16.12 -27.55 4.91
N ALA A 511 15.18 -28.38 5.34
CA ALA A 511 14.11 -28.06 6.28
C ALA A 511 14.56 -27.52 7.67
N ARG A 512 15.85 -27.58 8.04
CA ARG A 512 16.40 -27.12 9.32
C ARG A 512 17.41 -25.98 9.18
N THR A 513 17.71 -25.51 8.00
CA THR A 513 18.70 -24.44 7.83
C THR A 513 18.02 -23.08 7.96
N GLN A 514 18.38 -22.37 9.03
CA GLN A 514 17.87 -21.04 9.31
C GLN A 514 18.60 -20.01 8.44
N THR A 515 17.88 -19.36 7.55
CA THR A 515 18.43 -18.34 6.64
C THR A 515 17.96 -16.94 6.99
N ARG A 516 17.06 -16.81 8.00
CA ARG A 516 16.40 -15.56 8.38
C ARG A 516 16.95 -15.04 9.70
N VAL A 517 17.34 -13.77 9.72
CA VAL A 517 17.73 -13.07 10.95
C VAL A 517 16.49 -12.74 11.80
N ALA A 518 15.37 -12.41 11.17
CA ALA A 518 14.16 -11.96 11.85
C ALA A 518 13.26 -13.11 12.38
N GLY A 519 13.38 -14.33 11.90
CA GLY A 519 12.63 -15.49 12.42
C GLY A 519 13.10 -16.00 13.77
N LEU A 520 14.29 -15.58 14.21
CA LEU A 520 14.87 -15.95 15.50
C LEU A 520 14.22 -15.24 16.69
N LEU A 521 13.65 -14.06 16.49
CA LEU A 521 13.08 -13.26 17.59
C LEU A 521 11.69 -13.73 18.04
N THR A 522 10.99 -14.52 17.25
CA THR A 522 9.68 -15.08 17.61
C THR A 522 9.76 -16.38 18.42
N GLU A 523 10.92 -17.07 18.42
CA GLU A 523 11.13 -18.32 19.17
C GLU A 523 11.96 -18.15 20.43
N ILE A 524 12.67 -17.02 20.58
CA ILE A 524 13.29 -16.68 21.87
C ILE A 524 12.19 -16.08 22.74
N GLY A 525 11.42 -16.96 23.38
CA GLY A 525 10.55 -16.55 24.47
C GLY A 525 11.37 -15.71 25.44
N HIS A 526 10.93 -14.49 25.68
CA HIS A 526 11.43 -13.71 26.80
C HIS A 526 11.08 -14.49 28.06
N GLY A 527 12.07 -15.26 28.58
CA GLY A 527 12.00 -15.90 29.90
C GLY A 527 12.04 -14.85 30.99
#